data_5c28d03b5d6e39cdfeedb6dc5b3ed263
#
_entry.id   5c28d03b5d6e39cdfeedb6dc5b3ed263
#
_cell.length_a   1.000
_cell.length_b   1.000
_cell.length_c   1.000
_cell.angle_alpha   90.00
_cell.angle_beta   90.00
_cell.angle_gamma   90.00
#
_symmetry.space_group_name_H-M   'P 1'
#
loop_
_entity.id
_entity.type
_entity.pdbx_description
1 polymer ?
#
loop_
_entity_poly.entity_id
_entity_poly.type
_entity_poly.pdbx_seq_one_letter_code
_entity_poly.pdbx_strand_id
1 'polypeptide(L)'
;LKIRYPAGAMQLSAGICFIDDGEETFEKILEGANLARKLAKEQNAGAVVYRDDMRKKRDEGIRITGRFYAALQRGEFEVYLQPKFLLREERVYGAEALARWRLESGEILSPARFIPALENIGYIVDLDFYILEQLLRAMRRWRDSGRELFTISTNFSRRNFENGGDDFIERLQNTLQRYGIDPCYIEIEVTESVIV
;
A
#
# COMPACT_ATOMS: atom_id res chain seq x y z
N LEU A 1 6.63 11.21 -27.86
CA LEU A 1 7.62 11.93 -28.69
C LEU A 1 8.95 11.93 -27.96
N LYS A 2 9.99 11.28 -28.50
CA LYS A 2 11.35 11.37 -27.96
C LYS A 2 12.10 12.41 -28.76
N ILE A 3 12.32 13.57 -28.15
CA ILE A 3 13.19 14.60 -28.76
C ILE A 3 14.58 14.38 -28.17
N ARG A 4 15.56 14.03 -29.00
CA ARG A 4 16.96 13.90 -28.57
C ARG A 4 17.65 15.25 -28.66
N TYR A 5 18.13 15.75 -27.51
CA TYR A 5 19.06 16.85 -27.42
C TYR A 5 20.48 16.32 -27.18
N PRO A 6 21.53 17.08 -27.52
CA PRO A 6 22.93 16.64 -27.37
C PRO A 6 23.36 16.31 -25.94
N ALA A 7 22.58 16.72 -24.92
CA ALA A 7 22.87 16.55 -23.50
C ALA A 7 21.93 15.57 -22.75
N GLY A 8 21.05 14.82 -23.44
CA GLY A 8 20.16 13.86 -22.79
C GLY A 8 18.83 13.68 -23.53
N ALA A 9 18.10 12.61 -23.21
CA ALA A 9 16.76 12.36 -23.74
C ALA A 9 15.73 13.14 -22.89
N MET A 10 15.04 14.11 -23.49
CA MET A 10 13.90 14.77 -22.87
C MET A 10 12.66 13.89 -23.03
N GLN A 11 12.03 13.52 -21.93
CA GLN A 11 10.77 12.79 -21.93
C GLN A 11 9.62 13.77 -21.71
N LEU A 12 8.66 13.76 -22.63
CA LEU A 12 7.44 14.54 -22.54
C LEU A 12 6.28 13.64 -22.13
N SER A 13 5.43 14.14 -21.23
CA SER A 13 4.18 13.49 -20.83
C SER A 13 3.02 14.42 -21.08
N ALA A 14 2.00 13.94 -21.79
CA ALA A 14 0.79 14.67 -22.14
C ALA A 14 -0.45 14.06 -21.47
N GLY A 15 -1.40 14.90 -21.10
CA GLY A 15 -2.75 14.51 -20.72
C GLY A 15 -3.74 15.03 -21.75
N ILE A 16 -4.66 14.18 -22.18
CA ILE A 16 -5.68 14.47 -23.18
C ILE A 16 -7.04 14.40 -22.51
N CYS A 17 -7.86 15.44 -22.66
CA CYS A 17 -9.26 15.43 -22.26
C CYS A 17 -10.10 15.70 -23.51
N PHE A 18 -11.02 14.79 -23.85
CA PHE A 18 -11.98 15.03 -24.91
C PHE A 18 -13.07 15.96 -24.38
N ILE A 19 -13.49 16.89 -25.23
CA ILE A 19 -14.57 17.82 -24.95
C ILE A 19 -15.77 17.33 -25.75
N ASP A 20 -16.77 16.80 -25.05
CA ASP A 20 -18.07 16.51 -25.63
C ASP A 20 -18.96 17.76 -25.55
N ASP A 21 -20.02 17.84 -26.37
CA ASP A 21 -20.93 19.02 -26.45
C ASP A 21 -21.76 19.25 -25.16
N GLY A 22 -21.26 18.81 -24.03
CA GLY A 22 -21.92 18.88 -22.72
C GLY A 22 -21.34 20.00 -21.82
N GLU A 23 -22.04 20.24 -20.75
CA GLU A 23 -21.93 21.33 -19.78
C GLU A 23 -20.63 21.40 -18.95
N GLU A 24 -19.48 20.89 -19.44
CA GLU A 24 -18.23 20.94 -18.65
C GLU A 24 -17.57 22.32 -18.75
N THR A 25 -17.23 22.87 -17.57
CA THR A 25 -16.48 24.14 -17.50
C THR A 25 -15.02 23.93 -17.92
N PHE A 26 -14.39 24.97 -18.48
CA PHE A 26 -12.98 24.95 -18.88
C PHE A 26 -12.07 24.47 -17.74
N GLU A 27 -12.37 24.90 -16.49
CA GLU A 27 -11.60 24.48 -15.33
C GLU A 27 -11.63 22.95 -15.10
N LYS A 28 -12.81 22.31 -15.28
CA LYS A 28 -12.94 20.84 -15.15
C LYS A 28 -12.18 20.11 -16.25
N ILE A 29 -12.23 20.62 -17.48
CA ILE A 29 -11.51 20.04 -18.62
C ILE A 29 -9.99 20.14 -18.38
N LEU A 30 -9.52 21.31 -17.96
CA LEU A 30 -8.09 21.53 -17.64
C LEU A 30 -7.64 20.67 -16.47
N GLU A 31 -8.45 20.52 -15.43
CA GLU A 31 -8.17 19.65 -14.29
C GLU A 31 -8.06 18.19 -14.73
N GLY A 32 -8.97 17.70 -15.57
CA GLY A 32 -8.96 16.36 -16.13
C GLY A 32 -7.69 16.09 -16.96
N ALA A 33 -7.34 17.01 -17.86
CA ALA A 33 -6.13 16.92 -18.66
C ALA A 33 -4.86 16.92 -17.79
N ASN A 34 -4.81 17.76 -16.73
CA ASN A 34 -3.69 17.77 -15.80
C ASN A 34 -3.58 16.46 -14.99
N LEU A 35 -4.69 15.88 -14.59
CA LEU A 35 -4.70 14.58 -13.90
C LEU A 35 -4.17 13.47 -14.81
N ALA A 36 -4.65 13.41 -16.05
CA ALA A 36 -4.14 12.46 -17.05
C ALA A 36 -2.64 12.67 -17.34
N ARG A 37 -2.17 13.94 -17.40
CA ARG A 37 -0.74 14.24 -17.59
C ARG A 37 0.12 13.75 -16.42
N LYS A 38 -0.35 13.88 -15.18
CA LYS A 38 0.36 13.36 -14.00
C LYS A 38 0.50 11.85 -14.09
N LEU A 39 -0.58 11.14 -14.41
CA LEU A 39 -0.55 9.70 -14.63
C LEU A 39 0.39 9.29 -15.77
N ALA A 40 0.37 10.01 -16.89
CA ALA A 40 1.31 9.78 -17.99
C ALA A 40 2.78 9.87 -17.53
N LYS A 41 3.08 10.83 -16.66
CA LYS A 41 4.43 10.99 -16.09
C LYS A 41 4.79 9.84 -15.13
N GLU A 42 3.88 9.46 -14.24
CA GLU A 42 4.08 8.36 -13.26
C GLU A 42 4.27 7.01 -13.96
N GLN A 43 3.51 6.77 -15.02
CA GLN A 43 3.57 5.53 -15.81
C GLN A 43 4.66 5.54 -16.89
N ASN A 44 5.45 6.62 -16.99
CA ASN A 44 6.44 6.77 -18.06
C ASN A 44 5.83 6.72 -19.46
N ALA A 45 4.54 7.04 -19.58
CA ALA A 45 3.78 7.05 -20.83
C ALA A 45 3.92 8.39 -21.56
N GLY A 46 3.91 8.35 -22.89
CA GLY A 46 3.96 9.59 -23.70
C GLY A 46 2.70 10.43 -23.58
N ALA A 47 1.52 9.79 -23.49
CA ALA A 47 0.23 10.45 -23.33
C ALA A 47 -0.77 9.52 -22.63
N VAL A 48 -1.68 10.10 -21.87
CA VAL A 48 -2.84 9.43 -21.24
C VAL A 48 -4.09 10.24 -21.50
N VAL A 49 -5.17 9.54 -21.82
CA VAL A 49 -6.50 10.14 -21.99
C VAL A 49 -7.22 10.17 -20.65
N TYR A 50 -7.75 11.32 -20.28
CA TYR A 50 -8.57 11.47 -19.08
C TYR A 50 -9.83 10.60 -19.14
N ARG A 51 -10.19 10.03 -18.00
CA ARG A 51 -11.44 9.30 -17.75
C ARG A 51 -11.96 9.64 -16.35
N ASP A 52 -13.27 9.62 -16.18
CA ASP A 52 -13.92 9.97 -14.90
C ASP A 52 -13.49 9.09 -13.72
N ASP A 53 -13.10 7.84 -13.99
CA ASP A 53 -12.59 6.96 -12.93
C ASP A 53 -11.27 7.48 -12.31
N MET A 54 -10.48 8.25 -13.05
CA MET A 54 -9.26 8.87 -12.54
C MET A 54 -9.55 9.93 -11.47
N ARG A 55 -10.60 10.74 -11.69
CA ARG A 55 -11.03 11.72 -10.68
C ARG A 55 -11.54 11.00 -9.43
N LYS A 56 -12.38 9.98 -9.59
CA LYS A 56 -12.91 9.20 -8.47
C LYS A 56 -11.79 8.55 -7.65
N LYS A 57 -10.79 7.96 -8.31
CA LYS A 57 -9.61 7.38 -7.64
C LYS A 57 -8.79 8.42 -6.88
N ARG A 58 -8.57 9.60 -7.48
CA ARG A 58 -7.88 10.70 -6.81
C ARG A 58 -8.63 11.16 -5.55
N ASP A 59 -9.94 11.40 -5.68
CA ASP A 59 -10.76 11.90 -4.57
C ASP A 59 -10.88 10.85 -3.45
N GLU A 60 -10.94 9.56 -3.81
CA GLU A 60 -10.85 8.47 -2.85
C GLU A 60 -9.47 8.45 -2.15
N GLY A 61 -8.38 8.62 -2.90
CA GLY A 61 -7.03 8.71 -2.34
C GLY A 61 -6.89 9.85 -1.34
N ILE A 62 -7.42 11.03 -1.65
CA ILE A 62 -7.43 12.19 -0.72
C ILE A 62 -8.21 11.85 0.56
N ARG A 63 -9.38 11.20 0.45
CA ARG A 63 -10.16 10.79 1.63
C ARG A 63 -9.43 9.76 2.47
N ILE A 64 -8.78 8.79 1.84
CA ILE A 64 -7.97 7.76 2.50
C ILE A 64 -6.83 8.38 3.29
N THR A 65 -6.02 9.21 2.64
CA THR A 65 -4.85 9.84 3.26
C THR A 65 -5.23 10.80 4.38
N GLY A 66 -6.32 11.57 4.20
CA GLY A 66 -6.82 12.50 5.22
C GLY A 66 -7.36 11.82 6.50
N ARG A 67 -7.78 10.55 6.40
CA ARG A 67 -8.31 9.78 7.54
C ARG A 67 -7.29 8.86 8.20
N PHE A 68 -6.17 8.62 7.56
CA PHE A 68 -5.24 7.53 7.89
C PHE A 68 -4.82 7.50 9.36
N TYR A 69 -4.24 8.57 9.87
CA TYR A 69 -3.74 8.59 11.26
C TYR A 69 -4.87 8.48 12.30
N ALA A 70 -6.02 9.09 12.03
CA ALA A 70 -7.19 8.93 12.90
C ALA A 70 -7.69 7.47 12.89
N ALA A 71 -7.65 6.80 11.74
CA ALA A 71 -8.00 5.39 11.61
C ALA A 71 -7.03 4.46 12.35
N LEU A 72 -5.70 4.74 12.30
CA LEU A 72 -4.71 4.03 13.11
C LEU A 72 -5.01 4.15 14.61
N GLN A 73 -5.28 5.38 15.07
CA GLN A 73 -5.58 5.65 16.50
C GLN A 73 -6.86 4.96 16.96
N ARG A 74 -7.88 4.87 16.10
CA ARG A 74 -9.15 4.18 16.42
C ARG A 74 -9.10 2.66 16.25
N GLY A 75 -7.98 2.11 15.76
CA GLY A 75 -7.85 0.67 15.54
C GLY A 75 -8.70 0.14 14.38
N GLU A 76 -8.97 0.97 13.37
CA GLU A 76 -9.76 0.59 12.20
C GLU A 76 -9.01 -0.38 11.26
N PHE A 77 -7.67 -0.49 11.40
CA PHE A 77 -6.89 -1.46 10.64
C PHE A 77 -6.78 -2.78 11.39
N GLU A 78 -7.20 -3.84 10.75
CA GLU A 78 -7.24 -5.22 11.26
C GLU A 78 -6.26 -6.11 10.50
N VAL A 79 -5.73 -7.12 11.19
CA VAL A 79 -4.91 -8.18 10.59
C VAL A 79 -5.77 -9.40 10.34
N TYR A 80 -5.87 -9.82 9.10
CA TYR A 80 -6.48 -11.07 8.68
C TYR A 80 -5.38 -12.07 8.34
N LEU A 81 -5.55 -13.32 8.73
CA LEU A 81 -4.60 -14.37 8.43
C LEU A 81 -5.15 -15.28 7.33
N GLN A 82 -4.41 -15.35 6.22
CA GLN A 82 -4.68 -16.30 5.15
C GLN A 82 -3.80 -17.53 5.35
N PRO A 83 -4.35 -18.72 5.63
CA PRO A 83 -3.55 -19.91 5.89
C PRO A 83 -2.77 -20.35 4.67
N LYS A 84 -1.50 -20.72 4.88
CA LYS A 84 -0.64 -21.39 3.90
C LYS A 84 -0.72 -22.90 4.13
N PHE A 85 -1.09 -23.67 3.11
CA PHE A 85 -1.41 -25.09 3.22
C PHE A 85 -0.40 -25.96 2.46
N LEU A 86 0.14 -26.98 3.11
CA LEU A 86 0.97 -28.01 2.49
C LEU A 86 0.09 -29.12 1.93
N LEU A 87 -0.09 -29.16 0.61
CA LEU A 87 -0.97 -30.12 -0.05
C LEU A 87 -0.58 -31.57 0.16
N ARG A 88 0.74 -31.87 0.24
CA ARG A 88 1.23 -33.26 0.44
C ARG A 88 0.97 -33.80 1.83
N GLU A 89 0.95 -32.94 2.83
CA GLU A 89 0.83 -33.28 4.25
C GLU A 89 -0.54 -32.94 4.80
N GLU A 90 -1.40 -32.35 3.96
CA GLU A 90 -2.78 -31.95 4.29
C GLU A 90 -2.87 -31.11 5.59
N ARG A 91 -1.87 -30.26 5.82
CA ARG A 91 -1.83 -29.41 7.03
C ARG A 91 -1.49 -27.94 6.73
N VAL A 92 -1.96 -27.08 7.61
CA VAL A 92 -1.51 -25.66 7.64
C VAL A 92 -0.09 -25.62 8.21
N TYR A 93 0.83 -24.92 7.53
CA TYR A 93 2.20 -24.73 8.01
C TYR A 93 2.53 -23.28 8.37
N GLY A 94 1.71 -22.34 7.96
CA GLY A 94 1.91 -20.93 8.19
C GLY A 94 0.69 -20.10 7.77
N ALA A 95 0.82 -18.81 7.79
CA ALA A 95 -0.19 -17.90 7.29
C ALA A 95 0.45 -16.64 6.70
N GLU A 96 -0.30 -15.92 5.87
CA GLU A 96 0.03 -14.57 5.44
C GLU A 96 -0.84 -13.56 6.19
N ALA A 97 -0.21 -12.53 6.76
CA ALA A 97 -0.88 -11.43 7.44
C ALA A 97 -1.28 -10.36 6.42
N LEU A 98 -2.57 -10.16 6.28
CA LEU A 98 -3.16 -9.25 5.31
C LEU A 98 -3.87 -8.10 6.03
N ALA A 99 -3.53 -6.87 5.69
CA ALA A 99 -4.23 -5.70 6.20
C ALA A 99 -5.67 -5.63 5.68
N ARG A 100 -6.59 -5.22 6.54
CA ARG A 100 -7.97 -4.85 6.21
C ARG A 100 -8.30 -3.57 6.93
N TRP A 101 -8.99 -2.67 6.27
CA TRP A 101 -9.46 -1.43 6.88
C TRP A 101 -10.97 -1.49 7.09
N ARG A 102 -11.37 -1.65 8.36
CA ARG A 102 -12.79 -1.63 8.74
C ARG A 102 -13.22 -0.21 9.04
N LEU A 103 -14.09 0.33 8.21
CA LEU A 103 -14.68 1.64 8.42
C LEU A 103 -15.72 1.62 9.54
N GLU A 104 -16.03 2.78 10.10
CA GLU A 104 -17.11 2.95 11.10
C GLU A 104 -18.48 2.47 10.60
N SER A 105 -18.71 2.51 9.27
CA SER A 105 -19.90 1.95 8.63
C SER A 105 -20.00 0.43 8.68
N GLY A 106 -18.92 -0.27 9.08
CA GLY A 106 -18.78 -1.73 9.01
C GLY A 106 -18.25 -2.25 7.67
N GLU A 107 -18.12 -1.40 6.65
CA GLU A 107 -17.50 -1.78 5.37
C GLU A 107 -16.02 -2.12 5.59
N ILE A 108 -15.56 -3.19 4.93
CA ILE A 108 -14.14 -3.57 4.93
C ILE A 108 -13.53 -3.19 3.59
N LEU A 109 -12.61 -2.22 3.61
CA LEU A 109 -11.85 -1.86 2.42
C LEU A 109 -10.75 -2.89 2.16
N SER A 110 -10.63 -3.31 0.89
CA SER A 110 -9.51 -4.16 0.45
C SER A 110 -8.22 -3.35 0.32
N PRO A 111 -7.04 -4.00 0.47
CA PRO A 111 -5.74 -3.36 0.30
C PRO A 111 -5.59 -2.58 -1.01
N ALA A 112 -6.11 -3.11 -2.11
CA ALA A 112 -6.05 -2.46 -3.43
C ALA A 112 -6.70 -1.06 -3.46
N ARG A 113 -7.59 -0.74 -2.53
CA ARG A 113 -8.25 0.58 -2.46
C ARG A 113 -7.44 1.61 -1.68
N PHE A 114 -6.61 1.21 -0.69
CA PHE A 114 -5.92 2.17 0.17
C PHE A 114 -4.39 2.12 0.07
N ILE A 115 -3.78 0.97 -0.20
CA ILE A 115 -2.31 0.84 -0.28
C ILE A 115 -1.71 1.82 -1.30
N PRO A 116 -2.20 1.93 -2.55
CA PRO A 116 -1.60 2.84 -3.52
C PRO A 116 -1.61 4.30 -3.08
N ALA A 117 -2.68 4.74 -2.42
CA ALA A 117 -2.78 6.11 -1.91
C ALA A 117 -1.79 6.38 -0.77
N LEU A 118 -1.60 5.41 0.13
CA LEU A 118 -0.65 5.51 1.25
C LEU A 118 0.81 5.42 0.76
N GLU A 119 1.09 4.58 -0.23
CA GLU A 119 2.41 4.49 -0.86
C GLU A 119 2.81 5.81 -1.51
N ASN A 120 1.90 6.45 -2.25
CA ASN A 120 2.18 7.71 -2.95
C ASN A 120 2.70 8.82 -2.03
N ILE A 121 2.28 8.85 -0.77
CA ILE A 121 2.67 9.87 0.21
C ILE A 121 3.58 9.35 1.32
N GLY A 122 3.98 8.06 1.27
CA GLY A 122 4.89 7.45 2.24
C GLY A 122 4.25 6.96 3.54
N TYR A 123 2.94 7.10 3.74
CA TYR A 123 2.25 6.63 4.95
C TYR A 123 2.19 5.10 5.07
N ILE A 124 2.50 4.39 3.99
CA ILE A 124 2.55 2.93 3.98
C ILE A 124 3.54 2.38 5.01
N VAL A 125 4.65 3.07 5.25
CA VAL A 125 5.67 2.68 6.25
C VAL A 125 5.07 2.58 7.65
N ASP A 126 4.21 3.53 8.02
CA ASP A 126 3.54 3.52 9.32
C ASP A 126 2.48 2.41 9.39
N LEU A 127 1.78 2.16 8.29
CA LEU A 127 0.82 1.05 8.22
C LEU A 127 1.51 -0.31 8.35
N ASP A 128 2.60 -0.54 7.63
CA ASP A 128 3.33 -1.82 7.65
C ASP A 128 3.77 -2.18 9.07
N PHE A 129 4.37 -1.22 9.78
CA PHE A 129 4.77 -1.43 11.18
C PHE A 129 3.57 -1.53 12.13
N TYR A 130 2.47 -0.82 11.88
CA TYR A 130 1.25 -0.98 12.66
C TYR A 130 0.69 -2.41 12.53
N ILE A 131 0.61 -2.93 11.31
CA ILE A 131 0.15 -4.30 11.03
C ILE A 131 1.08 -5.32 11.71
N LEU A 132 2.40 -5.16 11.60
CA LEU A 132 3.37 -6.00 12.30
C LEU A 132 3.11 -5.97 13.82
N GLU A 133 2.94 -4.81 14.42
CA GLU A 133 2.69 -4.71 15.87
C GLU A 133 1.38 -5.39 16.29
N GLN A 134 0.30 -5.26 15.50
CA GLN A 134 -0.95 -5.96 15.75
C GLN A 134 -0.78 -7.49 15.67
N LEU A 135 -0.04 -7.96 14.67
CA LEU A 135 0.30 -9.37 14.53
C LEU A 135 1.09 -9.87 15.75
N LEU A 136 2.17 -9.18 16.13
CA LEU A 136 3.02 -9.57 17.26
C LEU A 136 2.26 -9.55 18.59
N ARG A 137 1.32 -8.62 18.79
CA ARG A 137 0.40 -8.64 19.95
C ARG A 137 -0.48 -9.90 19.99
N ALA A 138 -0.98 -10.33 18.82
CA ALA A 138 -1.77 -11.55 18.73
C ALA A 138 -0.90 -12.78 19.01
N MET A 139 0.27 -12.87 18.40
CA MET A 139 1.21 -13.99 18.60
C MET A 139 1.68 -14.08 20.06
N ARG A 140 1.98 -12.96 20.70
CA ARG A 140 2.29 -12.92 22.15
C ARG A 140 1.16 -13.52 22.99
N ARG A 141 -0.10 -13.12 22.73
CA ARG A 141 -1.27 -13.68 23.44
C ARG A 141 -1.41 -15.18 23.23
N TRP A 142 -1.14 -15.68 22.02
CA TRP A 142 -1.17 -17.13 21.73
C TRP A 142 -0.09 -17.86 22.51
N ARG A 143 1.14 -17.40 22.47
CA ARG A 143 2.25 -17.96 23.24
C ARG A 143 1.94 -17.98 24.75
N ASP A 144 1.51 -16.84 25.28
CA ASP A 144 1.21 -16.69 26.71
C ASP A 144 0.01 -17.55 27.15
N SER A 145 -0.85 -17.96 26.20
CA SER A 145 -1.92 -18.96 26.42
C SER A 145 -1.49 -20.42 26.18
N GLY A 146 -0.21 -20.68 25.96
CA GLY A 146 0.34 -22.03 25.74
C GLY A 146 0.10 -22.61 24.33
N ARG A 147 -0.28 -21.78 23.35
CA ARG A 147 -0.43 -22.21 21.96
C ARG A 147 0.92 -22.22 21.26
N GLU A 148 1.13 -23.21 20.41
CA GLU A 148 2.28 -23.23 19.52
C GLU A 148 2.20 -22.10 18.49
N LEU A 149 3.34 -21.45 18.28
CA LEU A 149 3.49 -20.45 17.23
C LEU A 149 3.89 -21.11 15.92
N PHE A 150 3.50 -20.53 14.82
CA PHE A 150 3.87 -20.93 13.47
C PHE A 150 4.36 -19.69 12.70
N THR A 151 5.02 -19.92 11.58
CA THR A 151 5.57 -18.83 10.75
C THR A 151 4.45 -18.04 10.08
N ILE A 152 4.50 -16.71 10.21
CA ILE A 152 3.56 -15.81 9.55
C ILE A 152 4.34 -14.82 8.70
N SER A 153 4.00 -14.77 7.40
CA SER A 153 4.54 -13.74 6.53
C SER A 153 3.74 -12.44 6.65
N THR A 154 4.43 -11.33 6.51
CA THR A 154 3.85 -9.99 6.50
C THR A 154 4.46 -9.15 5.39
N ASN A 155 3.64 -8.40 4.70
CA ASN A 155 4.04 -7.57 3.57
C ASN A 155 4.63 -6.24 4.05
N PHE A 156 5.74 -5.84 3.42
CA PHE A 156 6.35 -4.53 3.58
C PHE A 156 6.53 -3.87 2.22
N SER A 157 6.12 -2.62 2.10
CA SER A 157 6.39 -1.83 0.91
C SER A 157 7.90 -1.58 0.78
N ARG A 158 8.40 -1.58 -0.46
CA ARG A 158 9.80 -1.21 -0.76
C ARG A 158 10.19 0.16 -0.20
N ARG A 159 9.22 1.05 0.07
CA ARG A 159 9.49 2.35 0.70
C ARG A 159 10.17 2.25 2.05
N ASN A 160 10.02 1.14 2.76
CA ASN A 160 10.74 0.89 4.01
C ASN A 160 12.26 0.79 3.84
N PHE A 161 12.73 0.60 2.60
CA PHE A 161 14.13 0.37 2.27
C PHE A 161 14.78 1.53 1.48
N GLU A 162 14.04 2.58 1.17
CA GLU A 162 14.51 3.72 0.35
C GLU A 162 15.71 4.45 0.97
N ASN A 163 15.86 4.44 2.30
CA ASN A 163 16.96 5.07 3.03
C ASN A 163 18.11 4.11 3.39
N GLY A 164 18.24 2.99 2.67
CA GLY A 164 19.37 2.06 2.84
C GLY A 164 19.06 0.83 3.67
N GLY A 165 17.88 0.69 4.27
CA GLY A 165 17.41 -0.52 4.94
C GLY A 165 17.92 -0.73 6.37
N ASP A 166 19.00 -0.10 6.82
CA ASP A 166 19.54 -0.27 8.17
C ASP A 166 18.53 0.18 9.23
N ASP A 167 17.89 1.33 9.03
CA ASP A 167 16.84 1.86 9.90
C ASP A 167 15.63 0.89 9.99
N PHE A 168 15.28 0.24 8.87
CA PHE A 168 14.25 -0.78 8.84
C PHE A 168 14.61 -1.98 9.70
N ILE A 169 15.84 -2.52 9.53
CA ILE A 169 16.30 -3.68 10.29
C ILE A 169 16.33 -3.38 11.78
N GLU A 170 16.86 -2.23 12.17
CA GLU A 170 16.88 -1.80 13.57
C GLU A 170 15.47 -1.69 14.14
N ARG A 171 14.56 -1.02 13.45
CA ARG A 171 13.16 -0.87 13.86
C ARG A 171 12.45 -2.22 13.96
N LEU A 172 12.68 -3.14 13.01
CA LEU A 172 12.13 -4.49 13.02
C LEU A 172 12.62 -5.27 14.24
N GLN A 173 13.94 -5.30 14.48
CA GLN A 173 14.54 -6.00 15.62
C GLN A 173 14.01 -5.46 16.95
N ASN A 174 13.97 -4.14 17.12
CA ASN A 174 13.44 -3.49 18.31
C ASN A 174 11.97 -3.83 18.53
N THR A 175 11.20 -3.91 17.45
CA THR A 175 9.77 -4.27 17.52
C THR A 175 9.59 -5.73 17.94
N LEU A 176 10.30 -6.67 17.32
CA LEU A 176 10.26 -8.09 17.68
C LEU A 176 10.67 -8.32 19.15
N GLN A 177 11.74 -7.66 19.59
CA GLN A 177 12.23 -7.76 20.98
C GLN A 177 11.19 -7.24 21.98
N ARG A 178 10.51 -6.13 21.70
CA ARG A 178 9.46 -5.55 22.55
C ARG A 178 8.32 -6.53 22.83
N TYR A 179 7.96 -7.34 21.84
CA TYR A 179 6.89 -8.34 21.98
C TYR A 179 7.42 -9.71 22.41
N GLY A 180 8.74 -9.92 22.43
CA GLY A 180 9.39 -11.17 22.79
C GLY A 180 9.07 -12.30 21.82
N ILE A 181 8.89 -12.01 20.54
CA ILE A 181 8.67 -13.01 19.49
C ILE A 181 10.00 -13.28 18.78
N ASP A 182 10.33 -14.58 18.66
CA ASP A 182 11.53 -15.00 17.94
C ASP A 182 11.39 -14.68 16.45
N PRO A 183 12.43 -14.09 15.81
CA PRO A 183 12.42 -13.76 14.39
C PRO A 183 12.07 -14.95 13.47
N CYS A 184 12.35 -16.19 13.88
CA CYS A 184 12.04 -17.38 13.07
C CYS A 184 10.54 -17.57 12.78
N TYR A 185 9.66 -16.90 13.54
CA TYR A 185 8.21 -16.93 13.31
C TYR A 185 7.70 -15.84 12.37
N ILE A 186 8.58 -14.94 11.90
CA ILE A 186 8.19 -13.84 11.03
C ILE A 186 8.93 -13.93 9.69
N GLU A 187 8.18 -13.97 8.62
CA GLU A 187 8.66 -13.89 7.25
C GLU A 187 8.32 -12.52 6.67
N ILE A 188 9.31 -11.82 6.13
CA ILE A 188 9.10 -10.50 5.51
C ILE A 188 8.96 -10.68 4.01
N GLU A 189 7.81 -10.31 3.48
CA GLU A 189 7.56 -10.27 2.04
C GLU A 189 7.67 -8.81 1.57
N VAL A 190 8.59 -8.55 0.64
CA VAL A 190 8.74 -7.22 0.05
C VAL A 190 7.91 -7.14 -1.21
N THR A 191 6.90 -6.29 -1.20
CA THR A 191 6.03 -6.12 -2.36
C THR A 191 6.71 -5.24 -3.41
N GLU A 192 6.87 -5.78 -4.62
CA GLU A 192 7.12 -4.94 -5.78
C GLU A 192 5.81 -4.22 -6.11
N SER A 193 5.82 -2.89 -6.04
CA SER A 193 4.71 -2.11 -6.57
C SER A 193 4.64 -2.37 -8.07
N VAL A 194 3.75 -3.27 -8.48
CA VAL A 194 3.47 -3.50 -9.90
C VAL A 194 2.87 -2.22 -10.44
N ILE A 195 3.69 -1.43 -11.13
CA ILE A 195 3.21 -0.36 -11.99
C ILE A 195 2.58 -1.06 -13.19
N VAL A 196 1.29 -1.30 -13.13
CA VAL A 196 0.49 -1.77 -14.25
C VAL A 196 0.04 -0.56 -15.06
#